data_2bfc9c7532c477e6a4d5c6b223c19fd9
#
_entry.id   2bfc9c7532c477e6a4d5c6b223c19fd9
#
_cell.length_a   1.000
_cell.length_b   1.000
_cell.length_c   1.000
_cell.angle_alpha   90.00
_cell.angle_beta   90.00
_cell.angle_gamma   90.00
#
_symmetry.space_group_name_H-M   'P 1'
#
loop_
_entity.id
_entity.type
_entity.pdbx_description
1 polymer ?
#
loop_
_entity_poly.entity_id
_entity_poly.type
_entity_poly.pdbx_seq_one_letter_code
_entity_poly.pdbx_strand_id
1 'polypeptide(L)'
;MPSPFHPWRSIALGALGGFVWGIGLRAWMRFITTDPEFTWSGTLFIIGATTVAGAMTGLAHHRWRLGRGNWWRLLGFFFLPLGAAAGSVMVPTFVLGGLALGRRRWPTWTRVLLAALAIGFQIFFFANGVGELPPGRELPALLIYAAFLGIETWAFSIIARPLSRSDIPITEGVSPLAVGGVE
;
A
#
# COMPACT_ATOMS: atom_id res chain seq x y z
N MET A 1 3.62 -5.71 -31.13
CA MET A 1 4.81 -5.61 -30.27
C MET A 1 4.40 -4.82 -29.03
N PRO A 2 4.42 -5.39 -27.83
CA PRO A 2 4.12 -4.61 -26.64
C PRO A 2 5.25 -3.62 -26.43
N SER A 3 4.91 -2.34 -26.32
CA SER A 3 5.86 -1.27 -26.03
C SER A 3 6.66 -1.62 -24.77
N PRO A 4 7.98 -1.43 -24.75
CA PRO A 4 8.77 -1.67 -23.56
C PRO A 4 8.22 -0.76 -22.46
N PHE A 5 7.61 -1.35 -21.44
CA PHE A 5 7.14 -0.62 -20.27
C PHE A 5 8.34 0.05 -19.62
N HIS A 6 8.53 1.33 -19.90
CA HIS A 6 9.60 2.10 -19.29
C HIS A 6 9.40 2.14 -17.76
N PRO A 7 10.43 1.74 -16.98
CA PRO A 7 10.34 1.74 -15.52
C PRO A 7 9.92 3.10 -14.96
N TRP A 8 10.32 4.16 -15.63
CA TRP A 8 10.01 5.54 -15.26
C TRP A 8 8.50 5.84 -15.18
N ARG A 9 7.68 5.25 -16.04
CA ARG A 9 6.22 5.45 -15.98
C ARG A 9 5.64 4.90 -14.70
N SER A 10 6.04 3.69 -14.31
CA SER A 10 5.54 3.08 -13.06
C SER A 10 6.01 3.85 -11.82
N ILE A 11 7.27 4.31 -11.83
CA ILE A 11 7.85 5.11 -10.75
C ILE A 11 7.14 6.47 -10.67
N ALA A 12 6.97 7.16 -11.80
CA ALA A 12 6.31 8.46 -11.84
C ALA A 12 4.85 8.41 -11.41
N LEU A 13 4.10 7.39 -11.86
CA LEU A 13 2.71 7.18 -11.43
C LEU A 13 2.63 6.85 -9.94
N GLY A 14 3.56 6.04 -9.43
CA GLY A 14 3.66 5.76 -8.01
C GLY A 14 3.99 7.02 -7.21
N ALA A 15 4.96 7.81 -7.65
CA ALA A 15 5.34 9.07 -7.01
C ALA A 15 4.18 10.08 -7.01
N LEU A 16 3.48 10.23 -8.14
CA LEU A 16 2.31 11.10 -8.24
C LEU A 16 1.18 10.64 -7.30
N GLY A 17 0.92 9.33 -7.25
CA GLY A 17 -0.05 8.75 -6.32
C GLY A 17 0.31 9.03 -4.87
N GLY A 18 1.59 8.84 -4.49
CA GLY A 18 2.10 9.15 -3.16
C GLY A 18 2.04 10.64 -2.82
N PHE A 19 2.30 11.51 -3.80
CA PHE A 19 2.20 12.97 -3.64
C PHE A 19 0.76 13.40 -3.34
N VAL A 20 -0.19 12.97 -4.16
CA VAL A 20 -1.63 13.27 -3.98
C VAL A 20 -2.12 12.71 -2.64
N TRP A 21 -1.68 11.49 -2.30
CA TRP A 21 -1.98 10.85 -1.02
C TRP A 21 -1.47 11.67 0.17
N GLY A 22 -0.20 12.16 0.10
CA GLY A 22 0.40 12.98 1.15
C GLY A 22 -0.34 14.30 1.37
N ILE A 23 -0.79 14.94 0.29
CA ILE A 23 -1.63 16.15 0.38
C ILE A 23 -2.96 15.82 1.08
N GLY A 24 -3.63 14.74 0.66
CA GLY A 24 -4.89 14.29 1.27
C GLY A 24 -4.74 13.98 2.75
N LEU A 25 -3.69 13.23 3.11
CA LEU A 25 -3.39 12.87 4.50
C LEU A 25 -3.12 14.14 5.34
N ARG A 26 -2.36 15.09 4.82
CA ARG A 26 -2.08 16.34 5.52
C ARG A 26 -3.34 17.19 5.69
N ALA A 27 -4.18 17.26 4.68
CA ALA A 27 -5.47 17.96 4.75
C ALA A 27 -6.40 17.31 5.81
N TRP A 28 -6.45 15.98 5.82
CA TRP A 28 -7.24 15.24 6.81
C TRP A 28 -6.73 15.47 8.23
N MET A 29 -5.42 15.41 8.47
CA MET A 29 -4.83 15.69 9.79
C MET A 29 -5.23 17.08 10.30
N ARG A 30 -5.24 18.08 9.44
CA ARG A 30 -5.69 19.44 9.80
C ARG A 30 -7.18 19.51 10.08
N PHE A 31 -7.95 18.71 9.37
CA PHE A 31 -9.40 18.67 9.54
C PHE A 31 -9.83 18.10 10.88
N ILE A 32 -9.09 17.11 11.41
CA ILE A 32 -9.40 16.45 12.68
C ILE A 32 -8.77 17.11 13.91
N THR A 33 -7.84 18.05 13.72
CA THR A 33 -7.15 18.74 14.83
C THR A 33 -7.96 19.95 15.27
N THR A 34 -8.13 20.11 16.58
CA THR A 34 -8.80 21.26 17.19
C THR A 34 -7.96 22.53 17.07
N ASP A 35 -6.64 22.39 17.17
CA ASP A 35 -5.65 23.46 17.10
C ASP A 35 -4.62 23.19 15.98
N PRO A 36 -4.94 23.52 14.72
CA PRO A 36 -4.11 23.14 13.58
C PRO A 36 -2.86 24.00 13.49
N GLU A 37 -1.78 23.61 14.12
CA GLU A 37 -0.46 24.21 13.88
C GLU A 37 0.03 23.87 12.47
N PHE A 38 0.41 24.90 11.72
CA PHE A 38 1.00 24.74 10.40
C PHE A 38 2.51 24.89 10.46
N THR A 39 3.21 23.80 10.19
CA THR A 39 4.65 23.82 9.98
C THR A 39 4.97 23.39 8.55
N TRP A 40 5.75 24.22 7.83
CA TRP A 40 6.21 23.85 6.49
C TRP A 40 7.06 22.59 6.50
N SER A 41 7.93 22.46 7.50
CA SER A 41 8.80 21.27 7.65
C SER A 41 7.99 19.97 7.78
N GLY A 42 6.98 19.94 8.66
CA GLY A 42 6.12 18.78 8.83
C GLY A 42 5.29 18.48 7.58
N THR A 43 4.80 19.51 6.88
CA THR A 43 4.03 19.33 5.65
C THR A 43 4.89 18.75 4.53
N LEU A 44 6.07 19.34 4.29
CA LEU A 44 7.01 18.87 3.26
C LEU A 44 7.54 17.48 3.57
N PHE A 45 7.78 17.16 4.85
CA PHE A 45 8.19 15.83 5.28
C PHE A 45 7.13 14.78 4.93
N ILE A 46 5.87 15.01 5.28
CA ILE A 46 4.77 14.05 5.01
C ILE A 46 4.60 13.86 3.50
N ILE A 47 4.51 14.96 2.73
CA ILE A 47 4.31 14.89 1.28
C ILE A 47 5.55 14.26 0.60
N GLY A 48 6.75 14.64 1.00
CA GLY A 48 8.00 14.08 0.45
C GLY A 48 8.11 12.58 0.74
N ALA A 49 7.86 12.20 1.97
CA ALA A 49 7.93 10.82 2.43
C ALA A 49 6.92 9.91 1.70
N THR A 50 5.66 10.35 1.57
CA THR A 50 4.64 9.60 0.83
C THR A 50 4.93 9.54 -0.67
N THR A 51 5.53 10.60 -1.25
CA THR A 51 5.97 10.61 -2.65
C THR A 51 7.06 9.57 -2.90
N VAL A 52 8.07 9.51 -2.02
CA VAL A 52 9.14 8.50 -2.10
C VAL A 52 8.58 7.09 -1.95
N ALA A 53 7.70 6.88 -0.97
CA ALA A 53 7.07 5.58 -0.76
C ALA A 53 6.22 5.15 -1.96
N GLY A 54 5.49 6.08 -2.58
CA GLY A 54 4.75 5.84 -3.81
C GLY A 54 5.68 5.47 -4.98
N ALA A 55 6.80 6.17 -5.15
CA ALA A 55 7.81 5.86 -6.16
C ALA A 55 8.39 4.44 -5.97
N MET A 56 8.72 4.06 -4.72
CA MET A 56 9.22 2.73 -4.38
C MET A 56 8.18 1.64 -4.65
N THR A 57 6.91 1.92 -4.36
CA THR A 57 5.79 1.01 -4.69
C THR A 57 5.64 0.84 -6.20
N GLY A 58 5.77 1.93 -6.97
CA GLY A 58 5.75 1.89 -8.43
C GLY A 58 6.92 1.07 -9.01
N LEU A 59 8.12 1.21 -8.44
CA LEU A 59 9.31 0.41 -8.80
C LEU A 59 9.09 -1.06 -8.46
N ALA A 60 8.59 -1.36 -7.26
CA ALA A 60 8.28 -2.72 -6.81
C ALA A 60 7.26 -3.39 -7.74
N HIS A 61 6.20 -2.67 -8.11
CA HIS A 61 5.20 -3.15 -9.06
C HIS A 61 5.81 -3.45 -10.44
N HIS A 62 6.65 -2.55 -10.96
CA HIS A 62 7.34 -2.76 -12.23
C HIS A 62 8.23 -4.00 -12.19
N ARG A 63 9.07 -4.17 -11.15
CA ARG A 63 9.95 -5.32 -10.97
C ARG A 63 9.17 -6.62 -10.78
N TRP A 64 8.06 -6.55 -10.07
CA TRP A 64 7.15 -7.67 -9.91
C TRP A 64 6.57 -8.14 -11.26
N ARG A 65 6.12 -7.22 -12.11
CA ARG A 65 5.63 -7.55 -13.47
C ARG A 65 6.69 -8.19 -14.36
N LEU A 66 7.97 -7.89 -14.14
CA LEU A 66 9.10 -8.50 -14.85
C LEU A 66 9.50 -9.89 -14.30
N GLY A 67 8.75 -10.45 -13.34
CA GLY A 67 9.08 -11.74 -12.72
C GLY A 67 10.35 -11.75 -11.89
N ARG A 68 10.94 -10.59 -11.61
CA ARG A 68 12.19 -10.44 -10.83
C ARG A 68 11.91 -10.55 -9.34
N GLY A 69 11.89 -11.79 -8.82
CA GLY A 69 11.96 -12.11 -7.40
C GLY A 69 10.88 -11.49 -6.49
N ASN A 70 10.58 -12.16 -5.38
CA ASN A 70 9.58 -11.70 -4.41
C ASN A 70 10.08 -10.60 -3.46
N TRP A 71 11.40 -10.44 -3.32
CA TRP A 71 11.96 -9.53 -2.34
C TRP A 71 11.71 -8.03 -2.66
N TRP A 72 11.53 -7.69 -3.95
CA TRP A 72 11.14 -6.34 -4.37
C TRP A 72 9.80 -5.88 -3.79
N ARG A 73 8.97 -6.81 -3.34
CA ARG A 73 7.72 -6.51 -2.61
C ARG A 73 7.99 -5.85 -1.27
N LEU A 74 9.16 -6.12 -0.67
CA LEU A 74 9.57 -5.48 0.57
C LEU A 74 9.73 -3.97 0.42
N LEU A 75 9.99 -3.47 -0.79
CA LEU A 75 9.98 -2.02 -1.05
C LEU A 75 8.58 -1.40 -0.86
N GLY A 76 7.50 -2.17 -1.05
CA GLY A 76 6.15 -1.74 -0.69
C GLY A 76 5.96 -1.57 0.82
N PHE A 77 6.75 -2.24 1.65
CA PHE A 77 6.77 -2.06 3.10
C PHE A 77 7.49 -0.79 3.56
N PHE A 78 8.13 -0.05 2.63
CA PHE A 78 8.69 1.26 2.95
C PHE A 78 7.63 2.29 3.40
N PHE A 79 6.35 1.98 3.19
CA PHE A 79 5.24 2.71 3.78
C PHE A 79 5.14 2.55 5.30
N LEU A 80 5.65 1.46 5.87
CA LEU A 80 5.54 1.17 7.29
C LEU A 80 6.26 2.17 8.20
N PRO A 81 7.54 2.56 7.94
CA PRO A 81 8.23 3.56 8.76
C PRO A 81 7.61 4.95 8.66
N LEU A 82 6.98 5.27 7.51
CA LEU A 82 6.31 6.55 7.30
C LEU A 82 4.97 6.63 8.03
N GLY A 83 4.35 5.47 8.26
CA GLY A 83 3.20 5.33 9.15
C GLY A 83 3.54 5.43 10.64
N ALA A 84 4.84 5.40 11.00
CA ALA A 84 5.24 5.33 12.41
C ALA A 84 4.86 6.55 13.27
N ALA A 85 4.54 7.70 12.67
CA ALA A 85 4.05 8.86 13.41
C ALA A 85 2.51 8.86 13.49
N ALA A 86 1.83 9.42 12.50
CA ALA A 86 0.38 9.56 12.51
C ALA A 86 -0.37 8.41 11.82
N GLY A 87 0.34 7.62 11.00
CA GLY A 87 -0.22 6.49 10.26
C GLY A 87 -0.05 5.13 10.94
N SER A 88 0.65 5.06 12.09
CA SER A 88 0.91 3.80 12.80
C SER A 88 -0.37 3.01 13.12
N VAL A 89 -1.45 3.73 13.33
CA VAL A 89 -2.79 3.18 13.60
C VAL A 89 -3.40 2.48 12.40
N MET A 90 -3.12 2.97 11.20
CA MET A 90 -3.68 2.39 9.97
C MET A 90 -2.90 1.14 9.54
N VAL A 91 -1.59 1.08 9.86
CA VAL A 91 -0.68 0.03 9.40
C VAL A 91 -1.16 -1.39 9.71
N PRO A 92 -1.49 -1.76 10.96
CA PRO A 92 -1.95 -3.12 11.25
C PRO A 92 -3.19 -3.50 10.44
N THR A 93 -4.11 -2.56 10.29
CA THR A 93 -5.38 -2.81 9.61
C THR A 93 -5.20 -2.97 8.09
N PHE A 94 -4.46 -2.10 7.42
CA PHE A 94 -4.29 -2.27 5.98
C PHE A 94 -3.39 -3.46 5.63
N VAL A 95 -2.42 -3.81 6.49
CA VAL A 95 -1.60 -5.02 6.30
C VAL A 95 -2.45 -6.28 6.48
N LEU A 96 -3.15 -6.40 7.61
CA LEU A 96 -3.99 -7.58 7.89
C LEU A 96 -5.15 -7.70 6.90
N GLY A 97 -5.87 -6.61 6.66
CA GLY A 97 -6.96 -6.55 5.70
C GLY A 97 -6.48 -6.81 4.26
N GLY A 98 -5.36 -6.22 3.87
CA GLY A 98 -4.78 -6.45 2.55
C GLY A 98 -4.28 -7.87 2.33
N LEU A 99 -3.72 -8.53 3.36
CA LEU A 99 -3.40 -9.95 3.32
C LEU A 99 -4.67 -10.81 3.20
N ALA A 100 -5.70 -10.50 3.98
CA ALA A 100 -6.98 -11.21 3.93
C ALA A 100 -7.62 -11.15 2.52
N LEU A 101 -7.54 -10.00 1.86
CA LEU A 101 -8.09 -9.80 0.51
C LEU A 101 -7.15 -10.32 -0.59
N GLY A 102 -5.83 -10.17 -0.42
CA GLY A 102 -4.84 -10.50 -1.45
C GLY A 102 -4.54 -12.00 -1.55
N ARG A 103 -4.53 -12.71 -0.44
CA ARG A 103 -4.17 -14.13 -0.34
C ARG A 103 -5.36 -15.06 -0.55
N ARG A 104 -5.99 -15.00 -1.71
CA ARG A 104 -7.19 -15.81 -2.04
C ARG A 104 -6.99 -17.33 -1.92
N ARG A 105 -5.74 -17.82 -2.01
CA ARG A 105 -5.40 -19.24 -1.86
C ARG A 105 -5.35 -19.72 -0.40
N TRP A 106 -5.33 -18.79 0.55
CA TRP A 106 -5.36 -19.15 1.96
C TRP A 106 -6.74 -19.65 2.38
N PRO A 107 -6.80 -20.54 3.37
CA PRO A 107 -8.07 -21.03 3.91
C PRO A 107 -8.99 -19.86 4.32
N THR A 108 -10.27 -20.02 4.11
CA THR A 108 -11.25 -18.96 4.41
C THR A 108 -11.19 -18.53 5.87
N TRP A 109 -11.02 -19.46 6.79
CA TRP A 109 -10.91 -19.15 8.21
C TRP A 109 -9.73 -18.22 8.54
N THR A 110 -8.56 -18.43 7.92
CA THR A 110 -7.38 -17.56 8.09
C THR A 110 -7.68 -16.14 7.61
N ARG A 111 -8.35 -16.01 6.47
CA ARG A 111 -8.72 -14.72 5.90
C ARG A 111 -9.75 -13.99 6.76
N VAL A 112 -10.72 -14.71 7.29
CA VAL A 112 -11.73 -14.17 8.22
C VAL A 112 -11.06 -13.74 9.52
N LEU A 113 -10.15 -14.52 10.07
CA LEU A 113 -9.38 -14.16 11.26
C LEU A 113 -8.58 -12.87 11.05
N LEU A 114 -7.85 -12.74 9.93
CA LEU A 114 -7.08 -11.53 9.62
C LEU A 114 -7.99 -10.31 9.47
N ALA A 115 -9.14 -10.46 8.82
CA ALA A 115 -10.12 -9.38 8.69
C ALA A 115 -10.71 -8.98 10.05
N ALA A 116 -11.04 -9.97 10.89
CA ALA A 116 -11.54 -9.73 12.25
C ALA A 116 -10.51 -9.02 13.12
N LEU A 117 -9.22 -9.43 13.04
CA LEU A 117 -8.13 -8.76 13.74
C LEU A 117 -7.94 -7.31 13.25
N ALA A 118 -8.04 -7.08 11.94
CA ALA A 118 -7.95 -5.74 11.35
C ALA A 118 -9.07 -4.82 11.90
N ILE A 119 -10.31 -5.30 11.92
CA ILE A 119 -11.46 -4.57 12.44
C ILE A 119 -11.34 -4.40 13.96
N GLY A 120 -11.02 -5.45 14.68
CA GLY A 120 -10.87 -5.43 16.14
C GLY A 120 -9.80 -4.43 16.59
N PHE A 121 -8.67 -4.34 15.85
CA PHE A 121 -7.64 -3.35 16.11
C PHE A 121 -8.19 -1.91 15.98
N GLN A 122 -8.99 -1.64 14.96
CA GLN A 122 -9.60 -0.31 14.79
C GLN A 122 -10.60 0.01 15.90
N ILE A 123 -11.46 -0.94 16.25
CA ILE A 123 -12.41 -0.76 17.36
C ILE A 123 -11.64 -0.48 18.66
N PHE A 124 -10.61 -1.28 18.97
CA PHE A 124 -9.77 -1.07 20.15
C PHE A 124 -9.12 0.31 20.16
N PHE A 125 -8.57 0.73 19.00
CA PHE A 125 -7.92 2.02 18.88
C PHE A 125 -8.90 3.17 19.11
N PHE A 126 -10.08 3.14 18.46
CA PHE A 126 -11.09 4.17 18.63
C PHE A 126 -11.68 4.20 20.05
N ALA A 127 -11.79 3.04 20.70
CA ALA A 127 -12.28 2.98 22.08
C ALA A 127 -11.30 3.55 23.12
N ASN A 128 -9.97 3.50 22.82
CA ASN A 128 -8.94 3.82 23.83
C ASN A 128 -8.00 4.96 23.46
N GLY A 129 -7.98 5.41 22.21
CA GLY A 129 -6.88 6.24 21.71
C GLY A 129 -7.24 7.47 20.89
N VAL A 130 -8.51 7.66 20.56
CA VAL A 130 -8.92 8.85 19.81
C VAL A 130 -9.27 9.94 20.79
N GLY A 131 -8.48 11.02 20.81
CA GLY A 131 -8.85 12.26 21.47
C GLY A 131 -10.19 12.77 20.91
N GLU A 132 -10.81 13.71 21.62
CA GLU A 132 -12.06 14.31 21.22
C GLU A 132 -11.93 14.95 19.83
N LEU A 133 -12.70 14.44 18.87
CA LEU A 133 -12.80 15.05 17.56
C LEU A 133 -13.53 16.41 17.69
N PRO A 134 -13.19 17.39 16.85
CA PRO A 134 -13.89 18.68 16.88
C PRO A 134 -15.39 18.49 16.72
N PRO A 135 -16.21 19.15 17.55
CA PRO A 135 -17.67 19.02 17.49
C PRO A 135 -18.24 19.26 16.09
N GLY A 136 -19.11 18.37 15.64
CA GLY A 136 -19.74 18.45 14.32
C GLY A 136 -18.86 17.95 13.15
N ARG A 137 -17.62 17.51 13.39
CA ARG A 137 -16.73 16.94 12.36
C ARG A 137 -16.55 15.42 12.50
N GLU A 138 -17.16 14.78 13.50
CA GLU A 138 -16.93 13.38 13.83
C GLU A 138 -17.28 12.47 12.65
N LEU A 139 -18.49 12.60 12.11
CA LEU A 139 -18.95 11.76 11.00
C LEU A 139 -18.14 11.96 9.72
N PRO A 140 -17.92 13.18 9.21
CA PRO A 140 -17.06 13.36 8.03
C PRO A 140 -15.61 12.93 8.27
N ALA A 141 -15.04 13.12 9.46
CA ALA A 141 -13.70 12.65 9.80
C ALA A 141 -13.59 11.14 9.73
N LEU A 142 -14.57 10.41 10.27
CA LEU A 142 -14.64 8.95 10.22
C LEU A 142 -14.83 8.42 8.80
N LEU A 143 -15.68 9.07 7.99
CA LEU A 143 -15.90 8.66 6.59
C LEU A 143 -14.64 8.84 5.75
N ILE A 144 -13.94 9.97 5.91
CA ILE A 144 -12.65 10.20 5.22
C ILE A 144 -11.62 9.18 5.68
N TYR A 145 -11.52 8.93 7.00
CA TYR A 145 -10.62 7.91 7.55
C TYR A 145 -10.91 6.53 6.98
N ALA A 146 -12.17 6.12 6.95
CA ALA A 146 -12.57 4.83 6.38
C ALA A 146 -12.24 4.71 4.88
N ALA A 147 -12.40 5.81 4.13
CA ALA A 147 -12.01 5.87 2.72
C ALA A 147 -10.49 5.69 2.54
N PHE A 148 -9.68 6.40 3.34
CA PHE A 148 -8.22 6.23 3.34
C PHE A 148 -7.84 4.79 3.65
N LEU A 149 -8.35 4.23 4.74
CA LEU A 149 -8.08 2.87 5.16
C LEU A 149 -8.50 1.83 4.11
N GLY A 150 -9.64 2.04 3.47
CA GLY A 150 -10.13 1.19 2.39
C GLY A 150 -9.21 1.19 1.17
N ILE A 151 -8.75 2.39 0.75
CA ILE A 151 -7.83 2.54 -0.39
C ILE A 151 -6.47 1.88 -0.08
N GLU A 152 -5.91 2.11 1.12
CA GLU A 152 -4.65 1.48 1.53
C GLU A 152 -4.76 -0.05 1.61
N THR A 153 -5.84 -0.55 2.20
CA THR A 153 -6.13 -1.99 2.27
C THR A 153 -6.24 -2.61 0.88
N TRP A 154 -6.94 -1.93 -0.04
CA TRP A 154 -7.06 -2.37 -1.42
C TRP A 154 -5.70 -2.34 -2.14
N ALA A 155 -4.94 -1.26 -2.04
CA ALA A 155 -3.61 -1.14 -2.64
C ALA A 155 -2.65 -2.22 -2.12
N PHE A 156 -2.64 -2.45 -0.80
CA PHE A 156 -1.82 -3.51 -0.20
C PHE A 156 -2.27 -4.90 -0.66
N SER A 157 -3.57 -5.12 -0.87
CA SER A 157 -4.09 -6.40 -1.38
C SER A 157 -3.53 -6.75 -2.75
N ILE A 158 -3.28 -5.76 -3.61
CA ILE A 158 -2.67 -5.96 -4.94
C ILE A 158 -1.23 -6.44 -4.79
N ILE A 159 -0.45 -5.81 -3.89
CA ILE A 159 0.94 -6.19 -3.61
C ILE A 159 0.99 -7.58 -2.96
N ALA A 160 0.02 -7.93 -2.12
CA ALA A 160 -0.05 -9.20 -1.42
C ALA A 160 -0.45 -10.39 -2.33
N ARG A 161 -0.97 -10.16 -3.53
CA ARG A 161 -1.37 -11.24 -4.46
C ARG A 161 -0.16 -12.06 -4.90
N PRO A 162 -0.26 -13.41 -4.89
CA PRO A 162 0.78 -14.24 -5.48
C PRO A 162 0.84 -14.00 -6.99
N LEU A 163 2.05 -14.06 -7.57
CA LEU A 163 2.20 -14.12 -9.02
C LEU A 163 1.52 -15.39 -9.54
N SER A 164 0.62 -15.24 -10.50
CA SER A 164 0.16 -16.37 -11.30
C SER A 164 1.24 -16.69 -12.35
N ARG A 165 1.42 -17.99 -12.66
CA ARG A 165 2.31 -18.39 -13.76
C ARG A 165 1.92 -17.76 -15.11
N SER A 166 0.63 -17.45 -15.29
CA SER A 166 0.11 -16.75 -16.48
C SER A 166 0.54 -15.28 -16.56
N ASP A 167 0.97 -14.68 -15.45
CA ASP A 167 1.39 -13.28 -15.41
C ASP A 167 2.89 -13.11 -15.72
N ILE A 168 3.63 -14.22 -15.87
CA ILE A 168 5.03 -14.20 -16.29
C ILE A 168 5.01 -14.16 -17.81
N PRO A 169 5.49 -13.06 -18.44
CA PRO A 169 5.63 -13.05 -19.89
C PRO A 169 6.52 -14.22 -20.26
N ILE A 170 5.97 -15.14 -21.02
CA ILE A 170 6.77 -16.19 -21.66
C ILE A 170 7.74 -15.42 -22.54
N THR A 171 9.00 -15.38 -22.15
CA THR A 171 10.08 -14.94 -23.04
C THR A 171 10.08 -15.97 -24.18
N GLU A 172 9.31 -15.70 -25.22
CA GLU A 172 9.41 -16.38 -26.50
C GLU A 172 10.86 -16.19 -26.97
N GLY A 173 11.69 -17.21 -26.79
CA GLY A 173 13.06 -17.17 -27.28
C GLY A 173 14.03 -18.13 -26.64
N VAL A 174 13.69 -18.81 -25.56
CA VAL A 174 14.50 -19.99 -25.16
C VAL A 174 13.86 -21.22 -25.84
N SER A 175 14.14 -21.37 -27.13
CA SER A 175 14.04 -22.65 -27.79
C SER A 175 14.76 -23.67 -26.88
N PRO A 176 14.14 -24.80 -26.53
CA PRO A 176 14.89 -25.87 -25.91
C PRO A 176 15.85 -26.42 -26.99
N LEU A 177 16.95 -25.71 -27.19
CA LEU A 177 18.05 -26.23 -27.99
C LEU A 177 18.50 -27.50 -27.34
N ALA A 178 18.08 -28.57 -27.99
CA ALA A 178 18.89 -29.74 -28.21
C ALA A 178 19.83 -30.10 -27.04
N VAL A 179 19.36 -30.79 -26.07
CA VAL A 179 20.17 -31.86 -25.48
C VAL A 179 20.29 -32.93 -26.57
N GLY A 180 21.03 -32.53 -27.59
CA GLY A 180 21.49 -33.41 -28.65
C GLY A 180 22.47 -34.38 -28.04
N GLY A 181 22.23 -35.62 -28.30
CA GLY A 181 22.95 -36.78 -27.90
C GLY A 181 24.48 -36.63 -27.99
N VAL A 182 25.09 -37.17 -26.99
CA VAL A 182 26.44 -37.73 -27.06
C VAL A 182 26.23 -39.21 -26.96
N GLU A 183 26.30 -39.89 -28.14
CA GLU A 183 26.59 -41.30 -28.26
C GLU A 183 28.00 -41.56 -27.78
#